data_24a3a1a63fcb48051f8c1609f9447f12
#
_entry.id   24a3a1a63fcb48051f8c1609f9447f12
#
_cell.length_a   1.000
_cell.length_b   1.000
_cell.length_c   1.000
_cell.angle_alpha   90.00
_cell.angle_beta   90.00
_cell.angle_gamma   90.00
#
_symmetry.space_group_name_H-M   'P 1'
#
loop_
_entity.id
_entity.type
_entity.pdbx_description
1 polymer ?
#
loop_
_entity_poly.entity_id
_entity_poly.type
_entity_poly.pdbx_seq_one_letter_code
_entity_poly.pdbx_strand_id
1 'polypeptide(L)'
;MISQPSSILLALLVSFSLGFILITNNQAQPPEERVVTAADMPRIKHTDSNKSLATFQQARGFTLEIVAAEPLVSDPVDACFDEYGRMYVAEMHGYPFSQEPTKLNPEGGGFKDAGIIRLLEDTNNDGTMDRSTVFVDNISWPTSVRPYNGGVFVIAPGFLYYFKDTDGDNKADVRDLILS
;
A
#
# COMPACT_ATOMS: atom_id res chain seq x y z
N MET A 1 -95.92 52.20 1.95
CA MET A 1 -96.54 51.33 0.93
C MET A 1 -95.41 50.61 0.20
N ILE A 2 -95.49 49.33 0.08
CA ILE A 2 -94.59 48.40 -0.62
C ILE A 2 -93.43 47.86 0.25
N SER A 3 -93.68 46.63 0.64
CA SER A 3 -92.85 45.72 1.40
C SER A 3 -91.68 45.23 0.62
N GLN A 4 -90.56 45.07 1.30
CA GLN A 4 -89.38 44.34 0.81
C GLN A 4 -89.48 42.91 1.33
N PRO A 5 -89.09 41.88 0.51
CA PRO A 5 -88.93 40.54 1.00
C PRO A 5 -87.47 40.30 1.44
N SER A 6 -87.32 39.65 2.57
CA SER A 6 -86.09 39.18 3.15
C SER A 6 -85.42 38.09 2.30
N SER A 7 -84.21 38.32 1.84
CA SER A 7 -83.41 37.29 1.24
C SER A 7 -82.50 36.67 2.33
N ILE A 8 -82.72 35.41 2.61
CA ILE A 8 -81.90 34.60 3.49
C ILE A 8 -80.70 34.14 2.69
N LEU A 9 -79.52 34.67 3.03
CA LEU A 9 -78.25 34.23 2.44
C LEU A 9 -77.70 33.07 3.26
N LEU A 10 -77.84 31.88 2.71
CA LEU A 10 -77.29 30.69 3.31
C LEU A 10 -75.75 30.66 3.02
N ALA A 11 -74.91 31.01 4.05
CA ALA A 11 -73.51 30.94 3.91
C ALA A 11 -73.07 29.50 4.16
N LEU A 12 -72.59 28.83 3.10
CA LEU A 12 -71.96 27.53 3.19
C LEU A 12 -70.47 27.72 3.68
N LEU A 13 -70.22 27.42 4.94
CA LEU A 13 -68.87 27.37 5.48
C LEU A 13 -68.19 26.04 5.04
N VAL A 14 -67.39 26.10 3.98
CA VAL A 14 -66.48 25.01 3.62
C VAL A 14 -65.23 25.16 4.49
N SER A 15 -65.13 24.35 5.53
CA SER A 15 -63.93 24.24 6.34
C SER A 15 -62.85 23.45 5.57
N PHE A 16 -61.88 24.18 5.02
CA PHE A 16 -60.66 23.60 4.48
C PHE A 16 -59.75 23.24 5.65
N SER A 17 -59.76 22.00 6.07
CA SER A 17 -58.75 21.50 6.98
C SER A 17 -57.44 21.32 6.22
N LEU A 18 -56.50 22.28 6.34
CA LEU A 18 -55.13 22.13 5.91
C LEU A 18 -54.45 21.07 6.80
N GLY A 19 -54.38 19.86 6.31
CA GLY A 19 -53.54 18.84 6.91
C GLY A 19 -52.07 19.23 6.72
N PHE A 20 -51.43 19.74 7.78
CA PHE A 20 -49.97 19.90 7.84
C PHE A 20 -49.37 18.51 7.90
N ILE A 21 -48.88 18.01 6.77
CA ILE A 21 -48.01 16.82 6.75
C ILE A 21 -46.64 17.28 7.28
N LEU A 22 -46.39 17.03 8.53
CA LEU A 22 -45.01 17.10 9.08
C LEU A 22 -44.21 16.01 8.40
N ILE A 23 -43.52 16.35 7.32
CA ILE A 23 -42.44 15.51 6.79
C ILE A 23 -41.28 15.62 7.81
N THR A 24 -41.25 14.71 8.75
CA THR A 24 -40.02 14.52 9.57
C THR A 24 -38.96 14.03 8.63
N ASN A 25 -38.04 14.92 8.28
CA ASN A 25 -36.82 14.56 7.54
C ASN A 25 -35.97 13.72 8.48
N ASN A 26 -36.26 12.43 8.54
CA ASN A 26 -35.43 11.45 9.25
C ASN A 26 -34.19 11.19 8.37
N GLN A 27 -33.34 12.21 8.24
CA GLN A 27 -31.99 11.99 7.72
C GLN A 27 -31.29 11.12 8.75
N ALA A 28 -31.08 9.85 8.40
CA ALA A 28 -30.17 9.01 9.14
C ALA A 28 -28.85 9.79 9.28
N GLN A 29 -28.47 10.12 10.51
CA GLN A 29 -27.14 10.68 10.74
C GLN A 29 -26.14 9.74 10.11
N PRO A 30 -25.16 10.26 9.34
CA PRO A 30 -24.07 9.44 8.87
C PRO A 30 -23.47 8.71 10.09
N PRO A 31 -23.12 7.44 9.95
CA PRO A 31 -22.52 6.70 11.05
C PRO A 31 -21.35 7.53 11.61
N GLU A 32 -21.38 7.75 12.91
CA GLU A 32 -20.31 8.47 13.61
C GLU A 32 -18.99 7.79 13.25
N GLU A 33 -18.11 8.51 12.54
CA GLU A 33 -16.83 8.00 12.11
C GLU A 33 -16.01 7.70 13.39
N ARG A 34 -15.95 6.43 13.76
CA ARG A 34 -15.19 5.99 14.91
C ARG A 34 -13.71 6.30 14.65
N VAL A 35 -13.20 7.30 15.36
CA VAL A 35 -11.77 7.60 15.33
C VAL A 35 -11.06 6.43 16.01
N VAL A 36 -10.39 5.59 15.20
CA VAL A 36 -9.56 4.50 15.71
C VAL A 36 -8.27 5.11 16.26
N THR A 37 -8.04 4.95 17.54
CA THR A 37 -6.84 5.44 18.21
C THR A 37 -5.78 4.33 18.28
N ALA A 38 -4.53 4.70 18.58
CA ALA A 38 -3.47 3.72 18.80
C ALA A 38 -3.78 2.75 19.97
N ALA A 39 -4.67 3.12 20.89
CA ALA A 39 -5.12 2.27 21.99
C ALA A 39 -6.12 1.19 21.53
N ASP A 40 -6.85 1.44 20.44
CA ASP A 40 -7.81 0.49 19.87
C ASP A 40 -7.13 -0.58 19.01
N MET A 41 -5.85 -0.38 18.63
CA MET A 41 -5.10 -1.33 17.82
C MET A 41 -4.35 -2.34 18.70
N PRO A 42 -4.51 -3.65 18.45
CA PRO A 42 -3.74 -4.65 19.17
C PRO A 42 -2.25 -4.47 18.86
N ARG A 43 -1.44 -4.23 19.89
CA ARG A 43 0.02 -4.21 19.76
C ARG A 43 0.54 -5.63 19.73
N ILE A 44 0.63 -6.22 18.55
CA ILE A 44 1.22 -7.53 18.36
C ILE A 44 2.74 -7.34 18.42
N LYS A 45 3.39 -8.04 19.35
CA LYS A 45 4.86 -8.05 19.40
C LYS A 45 5.40 -8.75 18.15
N HIS A 46 6.42 -8.17 17.51
CA HIS A 46 7.09 -8.81 16.39
C HIS A 46 7.68 -10.18 16.80
N THR A 47 7.72 -11.09 15.87
CA THR A 47 8.35 -12.41 16.04
C THR A 47 9.74 -12.36 15.39
N ASP A 48 10.77 -12.74 16.15
CA ASP A 48 12.13 -12.83 15.59
C ASP A 48 12.16 -13.78 14.40
N SER A 49 13.00 -13.49 13.39
CA SER A 49 13.09 -14.27 12.16
C SER A 49 13.33 -15.77 12.41
N ASN A 50 14.23 -16.10 13.36
CA ASN A 50 14.54 -17.48 13.74
C ASN A 50 13.38 -18.25 14.40
N LYS A 51 12.32 -17.56 14.83
CA LYS A 51 11.10 -18.15 15.41
C LYS A 51 9.90 -18.07 14.47
N SER A 52 10.03 -17.34 13.37
CA SER A 52 8.92 -17.10 12.44
C SER A 52 8.43 -18.38 11.78
N LEU A 53 9.34 -19.30 11.41
CA LEU A 53 8.98 -20.58 10.78
C LEU A 53 7.96 -21.39 11.60
N ALA A 54 8.08 -21.37 12.94
CA ALA A 54 7.17 -22.08 13.83
C ALA A 54 5.73 -21.52 13.84
N THR A 55 5.51 -20.33 13.28
CA THR A 55 4.19 -19.70 13.19
C THR A 55 3.41 -20.09 11.93
N PHE A 56 4.05 -20.75 10.96
CA PHE A 56 3.45 -21.17 9.71
C PHE A 56 2.92 -22.61 9.79
N GLN A 57 1.79 -22.85 9.15
CA GLN A 57 1.28 -24.19 8.92
C GLN A 57 1.70 -24.64 7.51
N GLN A 58 2.53 -25.66 7.43
CA GLN A 58 3.04 -26.17 6.17
C GLN A 58 2.13 -27.25 5.62
N ALA A 59 1.93 -27.26 4.30
CA ALA A 59 1.29 -28.36 3.62
C ALA A 59 2.19 -29.61 3.64
N ARG A 60 1.58 -30.80 3.67
CA ARG A 60 2.34 -32.06 3.68
C ARG A 60 3.22 -32.18 2.43
N GLY A 61 4.49 -32.50 2.61
CA GLY A 61 5.45 -32.66 1.51
C GLY A 61 6.21 -31.37 1.14
N PHE A 62 5.97 -30.26 1.86
CA PHE A 62 6.73 -29.03 1.71
C PHE A 62 7.57 -28.78 2.96
N THR A 63 8.74 -28.17 2.76
CA THR A 63 9.60 -27.65 3.81
C THR A 63 9.72 -26.15 3.64
N LEU A 64 9.63 -25.39 4.71
CA LEU A 64 9.78 -23.94 4.72
C LEU A 64 11.12 -23.61 5.35
N GLU A 65 11.91 -22.79 4.65
CA GLU A 65 13.24 -22.38 5.07
C GLU A 65 13.38 -20.85 5.02
N ILE A 66 14.22 -20.29 5.88
CA ILE A 66 14.56 -18.88 5.81
C ILE A 66 15.78 -18.75 4.87
N VAL A 67 15.56 -18.06 3.75
CA VAL A 67 16.63 -17.81 2.78
C VAL A 67 17.39 -16.52 3.11
N ALA A 68 16.67 -15.49 3.57
CA ALA A 68 17.23 -14.21 4.02
C ALA A 68 16.33 -13.57 5.08
N ALA A 69 16.89 -12.75 5.93
CA ALA A 69 16.18 -11.99 6.94
C ALA A 69 16.92 -10.68 7.25
N GLU A 70 16.31 -9.80 8.01
CA GLU A 70 17.00 -8.61 8.54
C GLU A 70 18.26 -9.00 9.34
N PRO A 71 19.35 -8.27 9.17
CA PRO A 71 19.51 -6.99 8.46
C PRO A 71 19.92 -7.12 6.99
N LEU A 72 19.99 -8.32 6.41
CA LEU A 72 20.44 -8.52 5.03
C LEU A 72 19.43 -7.99 4.02
N VAL A 73 18.14 -8.01 4.36
CA VAL A 73 17.01 -7.57 3.54
C VAL A 73 16.00 -6.86 4.43
N SER A 74 15.34 -5.81 3.91
CA SER A 74 14.33 -5.04 4.62
C SER A 74 13.22 -4.60 3.66
N ASP A 75 11.96 -4.63 4.12
CA ASP A 75 10.78 -4.26 3.32
C ASP A 75 10.71 -4.87 1.90
N PRO A 76 10.97 -6.21 1.74
CA PRO A 76 10.99 -6.84 0.44
C PRO A 76 9.58 -6.93 -0.16
N VAL A 77 9.43 -6.59 -1.44
CA VAL A 77 8.16 -6.69 -2.18
C VAL A 77 8.23 -7.68 -3.33
N ASP A 78 9.42 -7.95 -3.86
CA ASP A 78 9.65 -8.95 -4.90
C ASP A 78 11.10 -9.44 -4.82
N ALA A 79 11.32 -10.69 -5.23
CA ALA A 79 12.64 -11.29 -5.29
C ALA A 79 12.75 -12.26 -6.47
N CYS A 80 13.94 -12.35 -7.08
CA CYS A 80 14.20 -13.27 -8.17
C CYS A 80 15.67 -13.70 -8.18
N PHE A 81 15.91 -15.00 -8.44
CA PHE A 81 17.25 -15.53 -8.60
C PHE A 81 17.75 -15.34 -10.02
N ASP A 82 19.04 -15.08 -10.16
CA ASP A 82 19.73 -15.13 -11.45
C ASP A 82 20.27 -16.55 -11.75
N GLU A 83 20.93 -16.69 -12.88
CA GLU A 83 21.52 -17.96 -13.34
C GLU A 83 22.71 -18.44 -12.48
N TYR A 84 23.22 -17.59 -11.60
CA TYR A 84 24.33 -17.90 -10.68
C TYR A 84 23.86 -18.20 -9.25
N GLY A 85 22.54 -18.19 -9.01
CA GLY A 85 21.97 -18.41 -7.68
C GLY A 85 22.01 -17.18 -6.77
N ARG A 86 22.39 -15.99 -7.28
CA ARG A 86 22.30 -14.75 -6.54
C ARG A 86 20.85 -14.25 -6.56
N MET A 87 20.41 -13.63 -5.48
CA MET A 87 19.02 -13.17 -5.36
C MET A 87 18.95 -11.65 -5.41
N TYR A 88 18.24 -11.12 -6.40
CA TYR A 88 17.88 -9.71 -6.45
C TYR A 88 16.56 -9.48 -5.72
N VAL A 89 16.53 -8.49 -4.84
CA VAL A 89 15.37 -8.14 -4.04
C VAL A 89 14.99 -6.69 -4.25
N ALA A 90 13.72 -6.43 -4.60
CA ALA A 90 13.16 -5.09 -4.62
C ALA A 90 12.68 -4.74 -3.20
N GLU A 91 13.26 -3.69 -2.61
CA GLU A 91 12.92 -3.16 -1.29
C GLU A 91 12.19 -1.82 -1.45
N MET A 92 10.92 -1.77 -0.99
CA MET A 92 10.05 -0.61 -1.18
C MET A 92 10.06 0.30 0.06
N HIS A 93 11.18 0.91 0.35
CA HIS A 93 11.29 1.84 1.46
C HIS A 93 10.46 3.11 1.23
N GLY A 94 9.90 3.66 2.30
CA GLY A 94 9.18 4.93 2.29
C GLY A 94 7.73 4.88 1.79
N TYR A 95 7.24 3.74 1.32
CA TYR A 95 5.81 3.58 0.97
C TYR A 95 4.94 3.52 2.25
N PRO A 96 3.75 4.14 2.27
CA PRO A 96 3.07 4.94 1.23
C PRO A 96 3.34 6.47 1.34
N PHE A 97 4.35 6.87 2.07
CA PHE A 97 4.62 8.28 2.37
C PHE A 97 5.30 8.96 1.18
N SER A 98 4.76 10.12 0.77
CA SER A 98 5.36 10.99 -0.23
C SER A 98 6.03 12.20 0.45
N GLN A 99 6.90 12.91 -0.28
CA GLN A 99 7.47 14.17 0.20
C GLN A 99 6.41 15.26 0.38
N GLU A 100 5.38 15.23 -0.46
CA GLU A 100 4.25 16.16 -0.35
C GLU A 100 3.29 15.76 0.77
N PRO A 101 2.68 16.72 1.46
CA PRO A 101 1.66 16.44 2.45
C PRO A 101 0.49 15.63 1.86
N THR A 102 0.07 14.61 2.59
CA THR A 102 -1.08 13.77 2.23
C THR A 102 -2.00 13.60 3.43
N LYS A 103 -3.18 12.99 3.23
CA LYS A 103 -4.06 12.65 4.36
C LYS A 103 -3.42 11.68 5.36
N LEU A 104 -2.53 10.79 4.88
CA LEU A 104 -1.83 9.80 5.72
C LEU A 104 -0.56 10.39 6.35
N ASN A 105 0.05 11.38 5.70
CA ASN A 105 1.24 12.08 6.16
C ASN A 105 1.03 13.60 6.00
N PRO A 106 0.28 14.25 6.90
CA PRO A 106 -0.08 15.68 6.77
C PRO A 106 1.13 16.62 6.81
N GLU A 107 2.22 16.21 7.41
CA GLU A 107 3.45 17.00 7.52
C GLU A 107 4.34 16.88 6.28
N GLY A 108 4.09 15.88 5.41
CA GLY A 108 4.96 15.55 4.31
C GLY A 108 6.28 14.93 4.78
N GLY A 109 7.35 15.09 4.00
CA GLY A 109 8.69 14.64 4.39
C GLY A 109 8.89 13.13 4.25
N GLY A 110 8.11 12.45 3.42
CA GLY A 110 8.34 11.05 3.07
C GLY A 110 9.60 10.87 2.24
N PHE A 111 10.08 9.64 2.17
CA PHE A 111 11.28 9.26 1.43
C PHE A 111 10.92 9.05 -0.04
N LYS A 112 11.08 10.09 -0.86
CA LYS A 112 11.04 9.92 -2.31
C LYS A 112 12.30 9.17 -2.74
N ASP A 113 12.14 8.24 -3.69
CA ASP A 113 13.25 7.49 -4.27
C ASP A 113 14.11 6.74 -3.23
N ALA A 114 13.49 6.33 -2.12
CA ALA A 114 14.17 5.57 -1.07
C ALA A 114 14.26 4.06 -1.36
N GLY A 115 13.55 3.58 -2.39
CA GLY A 115 13.59 2.17 -2.76
C GLY A 115 14.94 1.77 -3.33
N ILE A 116 15.31 0.53 -3.12
CA ILE A 116 16.56 -0.06 -3.58
C ILE A 116 16.34 -1.43 -4.20
N ILE A 117 17.27 -1.84 -5.03
CA ILE A 117 17.43 -3.24 -5.41
C ILE A 117 18.66 -3.75 -4.69
N ARG A 118 18.46 -4.81 -3.94
CA ARG A 118 19.52 -5.48 -3.20
C ARG A 118 19.95 -6.73 -3.93
N LEU A 119 21.26 -6.99 -3.95
CA LEU A 119 21.83 -8.24 -4.40
C LEU A 119 22.26 -9.03 -3.18
N LEU A 120 21.71 -10.23 -3.03
CA LEU A 120 22.08 -11.18 -1.98
C LEU A 120 22.81 -12.36 -2.58
N GLU A 121 23.80 -12.86 -1.84
CA GLU A 121 24.65 -13.97 -2.23
C GLU A 121 24.78 -14.96 -1.06
N ASP A 122 24.73 -16.25 -1.41
CA ASP A 122 25.10 -17.36 -0.53
C ASP A 122 26.58 -17.69 -0.83
N THR A 123 27.49 -17.18 0.00
CA THR A 123 28.94 -17.30 -0.28
C THR A 123 29.53 -18.62 0.21
N ASN A 124 28.81 -19.35 1.07
CA ASN A 124 29.25 -20.62 1.65
C ASN A 124 28.48 -21.83 1.09
N ASN A 125 27.46 -21.63 0.22
CA ASN A 125 26.61 -22.63 -0.42
C ASN A 125 25.83 -23.49 0.59
N ASP A 126 25.32 -22.89 1.67
CA ASP A 126 24.48 -23.56 2.66
C ASP A 126 22.96 -23.38 2.43
N GLY A 127 22.57 -22.64 1.40
CA GLY A 127 21.18 -22.34 1.02
C GLY A 127 20.62 -21.08 1.70
N THR A 128 21.43 -20.37 2.49
CA THR A 128 21.05 -19.13 3.17
C THR A 128 21.92 -17.99 2.67
N MET A 129 21.29 -16.86 2.33
CA MET A 129 22.03 -15.67 1.92
C MET A 129 22.81 -15.11 3.10
N ASP A 130 24.09 -14.85 2.91
CA ASP A 130 25.01 -14.35 3.95
C ASP A 130 25.69 -13.02 3.61
N ARG A 131 25.62 -12.59 2.35
CA ARG A 131 26.14 -11.30 1.90
C ARG A 131 25.06 -10.48 1.21
N SER A 132 25.04 -9.18 1.46
CA SER A 132 24.07 -8.24 0.94
C SER A 132 24.77 -6.98 0.43
N THR A 133 24.50 -6.61 -0.82
CA THR A 133 25.01 -5.40 -1.46
C THR A 133 23.84 -4.57 -1.99
N VAL A 134 23.86 -3.26 -1.83
CA VAL A 134 22.93 -2.36 -2.54
C VAL A 134 23.38 -2.31 -4.00
N PHE A 135 22.63 -3.00 -4.86
CA PHE A 135 22.91 -3.10 -6.28
C PHE A 135 22.55 -1.80 -7.02
N VAL A 136 21.40 -1.23 -6.69
CA VAL A 136 20.96 0.08 -7.17
C VAL A 136 20.06 0.74 -6.13
N ASP A 137 20.19 2.05 -5.99
CA ASP A 137 19.45 2.90 -5.06
C ASP A 137 18.67 4.01 -5.78
N ASN A 138 17.99 4.84 -5.01
CA ASN A 138 17.25 6.01 -5.50
C ASN A 138 16.18 5.64 -6.55
N ILE A 139 15.41 4.59 -6.27
CA ILE A 139 14.26 4.18 -7.08
C ILE A 139 12.99 4.52 -6.30
N SER A 140 12.04 5.17 -6.98
CA SER A 140 10.73 5.45 -6.41
C SER A 140 9.87 4.19 -6.44
N TRP A 141 9.68 3.56 -5.27
CA TRP A 141 8.79 2.42 -5.05
C TRP A 141 8.95 1.26 -6.05
N PRO A 142 10.11 0.61 -6.11
CA PRO A 142 10.30 -0.55 -6.97
C PRO A 142 9.32 -1.66 -6.57
N THR A 143 8.64 -2.23 -7.56
CA THR A 143 7.58 -3.24 -7.35
C THR A 143 7.95 -4.61 -7.87
N SER A 144 8.92 -4.70 -8.76
CA SER A 144 9.34 -5.98 -9.34
C SER A 144 10.78 -5.91 -9.86
N VAL A 145 11.47 -7.04 -9.78
CA VAL A 145 12.83 -7.23 -10.29
C VAL A 145 12.92 -8.53 -11.08
N ARG A 146 13.56 -8.50 -12.28
CA ARG A 146 13.76 -9.69 -13.12
C ARG A 146 15.14 -9.68 -13.74
N PRO A 147 16.02 -10.65 -13.44
CA PRO A 147 17.32 -10.81 -14.07
C PRO A 147 17.20 -11.06 -15.56
N TYR A 148 18.06 -10.41 -16.32
CA TYR A 148 18.17 -10.60 -17.77
C TYR A 148 19.54 -10.13 -18.28
N ASN A 149 20.20 -10.95 -19.07
CA ASN A 149 21.45 -10.63 -19.77
C ASN A 149 22.54 -10.00 -18.88
N GLY A 150 22.74 -10.56 -17.69
CA GLY A 150 23.72 -10.11 -16.71
C GLY A 150 23.37 -8.80 -16.00
N GLY A 151 22.14 -8.33 -16.10
CA GLY A 151 21.58 -7.21 -15.38
C GLY A 151 20.18 -7.54 -14.90
N VAL A 152 19.37 -6.53 -14.55
CA VAL A 152 18.01 -6.69 -14.08
C VAL A 152 17.07 -5.66 -14.68
N PHE A 153 15.87 -6.08 -15.07
CA PHE A 153 14.75 -5.19 -15.27
C PHE A 153 14.09 -4.90 -13.94
N VAL A 154 13.72 -3.65 -13.72
CA VAL A 154 13.02 -3.17 -12.53
C VAL A 154 11.80 -2.38 -12.94
N ILE A 155 10.64 -2.73 -12.37
CA ILE A 155 9.40 -1.97 -12.52
C ILE A 155 9.22 -1.08 -11.30
N ALA A 156 8.96 0.20 -11.57
CA ALA A 156 8.50 1.18 -10.60
C ALA A 156 7.27 1.89 -11.18
N PRO A 157 6.41 2.56 -10.40
CA PRO A 157 5.21 3.19 -10.92
C PRO A 157 5.50 4.17 -12.06
N GLY A 158 5.00 3.85 -13.26
CA GLY A 158 5.21 4.63 -14.47
C GLY A 158 6.51 4.37 -15.23
N PHE A 159 7.39 3.48 -14.73
CA PHE A 159 8.72 3.30 -15.31
C PHE A 159 9.12 1.83 -15.40
N LEU A 160 9.87 1.51 -16.45
CA LEU A 160 10.63 0.27 -16.60
C LEU A 160 12.10 0.63 -16.80
N TYR A 161 12.95 0.15 -15.90
CA TYR A 161 14.39 0.36 -15.95
C TYR A 161 15.13 -0.93 -16.28
N TYR A 162 16.35 -0.78 -16.83
CA TYR A 162 17.34 -1.84 -16.90
C TYR A 162 18.59 -1.37 -16.18
N PHE A 163 19.07 -2.17 -15.24
CA PHE A 163 20.28 -1.92 -14.48
C PHE A 163 21.27 -3.05 -14.68
N LYS A 164 22.55 -2.72 -14.81
CA LYS A 164 23.60 -3.72 -14.98
C LYS A 164 24.89 -3.26 -14.32
N ASP A 165 25.58 -4.21 -13.72
CA ASP A 165 26.95 -4.13 -13.26
C ASP A 165 27.86 -4.55 -14.42
N THR A 166 28.83 -3.72 -14.82
CA THR A 166 29.75 -3.99 -15.94
C THR A 166 31.19 -4.14 -15.49
N ASP A 167 31.55 -3.75 -14.27
CA ASP A 167 32.88 -3.85 -13.73
C ASP A 167 33.06 -4.91 -12.62
N GLY A 168 31.96 -5.52 -12.15
CA GLY A 168 31.97 -6.66 -11.24
C GLY A 168 32.04 -6.26 -9.75
N ASP A 169 31.70 -5.02 -9.42
CA ASP A 169 31.67 -4.55 -8.00
C ASP A 169 30.36 -4.84 -7.27
N ASN A 170 29.41 -5.51 -7.95
CA ASN A 170 28.06 -5.81 -7.49
C ASN A 170 27.14 -4.57 -7.34
N LYS A 171 27.45 -3.50 -8.05
CA LYS A 171 26.61 -2.30 -8.18
C LYS A 171 26.34 -1.99 -9.63
N ALA A 172 25.19 -1.39 -9.89
CA ALA A 172 24.80 -1.06 -11.25
C ALA A 172 25.49 0.22 -11.76
N ASP A 173 26.36 0.08 -12.78
CA ASP A 173 26.93 1.20 -13.56
C ASP A 173 25.97 1.67 -14.63
N VAL A 174 25.23 0.75 -15.25
CA VAL A 174 24.24 1.04 -16.28
C VAL A 174 22.90 1.30 -15.63
N ARG A 175 22.26 2.41 -15.99
CA ARG A 175 20.93 2.82 -15.53
C ARG A 175 20.11 3.31 -16.72
N ASP A 176 19.47 2.40 -17.43
CA ASP A 176 18.69 2.71 -18.61
C ASP A 176 17.20 2.80 -18.29
N LEU A 177 16.55 3.89 -18.69
CA LEU A 177 15.12 4.01 -18.71
C LEU A 177 14.60 3.43 -20.03
N ILE A 178 13.87 2.31 -19.94
CA ILE A 178 13.37 1.59 -21.11
C ILE A 178 11.99 2.09 -21.52
N LEU A 179 11.10 2.32 -20.54
CA LEU A 179 9.74 2.82 -20.76
C LEU A 179 9.36 3.82 -19.66
N SER A 180 8.59 4.86 -20.04
CA SER A 180 8.03 5.88 -19.15
C SER A 180 6.65 6.33 -19.60
#